data_ca79132a0671c178845fe2e7bb767e85
#
_entry.id   ca79132a0671c178845fe2e7bb767e85
#
_cell.length_a   1.000
_cell.length_b   1.000
_cell.length_c   1.000
_cell.angle_alpha   90.00
_cell.angle_beta   90.00
_cell.angle_gamma   90.00
#
_symmetry.space_group_name_H-M   'P 1'
#
loop_
_entity.id
_entity.type
_entity.pdbx_description
1 polymer ?
#
loop_
_entity_poly.entity_id
_entity_poly.type
_entity_poly.pdbx_seq_one_letter_code
_entity_poly.pdbx_strand_id
1 'polypeptide(L)'
;GRYGIPIPEKQKTAAEIAREKQRDSIYSANELASKFFQACLTRTAYGEPALAYLAGRGIGKEIIAGFGIGYALNNFTALVSSLAKRGCQPQVLEAAGLAARGRDGYYDKFRNRVIIPIRDARGRIVGFGGRVLDNSTPKYLNTAETQWFNKRRLLFGLDIALKAIRKSGRAVVVEGYMDAISLHAAGFDNVVASMGTAFSQEQAKLLQRLADEVIFCYDSDSAGRK
;
A
#
# COMPACT_ATOMS: atom_id res chain seq x y z
N GLY A 1 -32.19 18.85 -0.15
CA GLY A 1 -32.86 18.23 -1.29
C GLY A 1 -33.85 19.21 -1.90
N ARG A 2 -34.24 19.05 -3.15
CA ARG A 2 -35.11 19.91 -3.94
C ARG A 2 -36.53 20.11 -3.36
N TYR A 3 -36.88 19.39 -2.29
CA TYR A 3 -38.26 19.41 -1.70
C TYR A 3 -38.27 19.64 -0.18
N GLY A 4 -37.18 20.11 0.45
CA GLY A 4 -37.19 20.52 1.85
C GLY A 4 -37.50 19.40 2.87
N ILE A 5 -37.50 18.13 2.46
CA ILE A 5 -37.75 17.00 3.36
C ILE A 5 -36.42 16.73 4.10
N PRO A 6 -36.36 16.91 5.44
CA PRO A 6 -35.18 16.52 6.21
C PRO A 6 -34.99 15.00 6.12
N ILE A 7 -33.92 14.57 5.52
CA ILE A 7 -33.51 13.15 5.58
C ILE A 7 -33.04 12.91 7.02
N PRO A 8 -33.71 12.06 7.81
CA PRO A 8 -33.29 11.80 9.17
C PRO A 8 -31.85 11.23 9.13
N GLU A 9 -30.92 11.96 9.73
CA GLU A 9 -29.55 11.43 9.92
C GLU A 9 -29.67 10.20 10.82
N LYS A 10 -29.27 9.04 10.26
CA LYS A 10 -29.21 7.79 11.02
C LYS A 10 -28.21 7.98 12.15
N GLN A 11 -28.67 8.06 13.40
CA GLN A 11 -27.80 8.15 14.56
C GLN A 11 -26.91 6.90 14.59
N LYS A 12 -25.58 7.13 14.56
CA LYS A 12 -24.60 6.05 14.65
C LYS A 12 -24.65 5.43 16.03
N THR A 13 -24.57 4.11 16.07
CA THR A 13 -24.43 3.38 17.32
C THR A 13 -23.05 3.63 17.95
N ALA A 14 -22.91 3.43 19.26
CA ALA A 14 -21.61 3.52 19.95
C ALA A 14 -20.55 2.60 19.33
N ALA A 15 -20.95 1.41 18.85
CA ALA A 15 -20.07 0.47 18.18
C ALA A 15 -19.59 1.00 16.81
N GLU A 16 -20.47 1.63 16.02
CA GLU A 16 -20.10 2.26 14.74
C GLU A 16 -19.12 3.42 14.96
N ILE A 17 -19.37 4.26 15.98
CA ILE A 17 -18.46 5.37 16.34
C ILE A 17 -17.09 4.84 16.75
N ALA A 18 -17.04 3.80 17.61
CA ALA A 18 -15.78 3.19 18.05
C ALA A 18 -15.00 2.60 16.85
N ARG A 19 -15.69 1.93 15.92
CA ARG A 19 -15.09 1.36 14.71
C ARG A 19 -14.54 2.46 13.79
N GLU A 20 -15.26 3.56 13.60
CA GLU A 20 -14.77 4.70 12.81
C GLU A 20 -13.53 5.32 13.45
N LYS A 21 -13.53 5.53 14.76
CA LYS A 21 -12.36 6.06 15.49
C LYS A 21 -11.14 5.15 15.36
N GLN A 22 -11.33 3.84 15.46
CA GLN A 22 -10.26 2.86 15.25
C GLN A 22 -9.70 2.93 13.83
N ARG A 23 -10.58 2.95 12.82
CA ARG A 23 -10.20 3.09 11.41
C ARG A 23 -9.35 4.33 11.18
N ASP A 24 -9.81 5.48 11.67
CA ASP A 24 -9.16 6.76 11.46
C ASP A 24 -7.79 6.82 12.18
N SER A 25 -7.67 6.18 13.35
CA SER A 25 -6.39 5.98 14.04
C SER A 25 -5.41 5.13 13.21
N ILE A 26 -5.87 4.05 12.57
CA ILE A 26 -5.05 3.20 11.69
C ILE A 26 -4.60 3.98 10.45
N TYR A 27 -5.48 4.73 9.79
CA TYR A 27 -5.08 5.55 8.64
C TYR A 27 -4.05 6.61 9.03
N SER A 28 -4.25 7.28 10.16
CA SER A 28 -3.27 8.24 10.69
C SER A 28 -1.92 7.59 10.97
N ALA A 29 -1.90 6.40 11.58
CA ALA A 29 -0.68 5.63 11.83
C ALA A 29 0.03 5.23 10.52
N ASN A 30 -0.72 4.80 9.50
CA ASN A 30 -0.16 4.47 8.19
C ASN A 30 0.45 5.69 7.50
N GLU A 31 -0.18 6.86 7.57
CA GLU A 31 0.37 8.10 7.03
C GLU A 31 1.67 8.51 7.74
N LEU A 32 1.71 8.42 9.07
CA LEU A 32 2.91 8.70 9.86
C LEU A 32 4.04 7.70 9.52
N ALA A 33 3.71 6.42 9.39
CA ALA A 33 4.67 5.37 9.01
C ALA A 33 5.21 5.61 7.59
N SER A 34 4.35 5.96 6.63
CA SER A 34 4.77 6.29 5.26
C SER A 34 5.78 7.44 5.25
N LYS A 35 5.49 8.53 5.97
CA LYS A 35 6.43 9.67 6.10
C LYS A 35 7.75 9.27 6.75
N PHE A 36 7.71 8.39 7.76
CA PHE A 36 8.92 7.85 8.38
C PHE A 36 9.75 7.05 7.37
N PHE A 37 9.15 6.10 6.67
CA PHE A 37 9.85 5.27 5.68
C PHE A 37 10.42 6.09 4.51
N GLN A 38 9.67 7.10 4.02
CA GLN A 38 10.17 8.01 2.99
C GLN A 38 11.37 8.82 3.50
N ALA A 39 11.34 9.30 4.74
CA ALA A 39 12.47 10.01 5.33
C ALA A 39 13.69 9.10 5.48
N CYS A 40 13.51 7.83 5.89
CA CYS A 40 14.60 6.85 5.96
C CYS A 40 15.22 6.61 4.58
N LEU A 41 14.42 6.57 3.51
CA LEU A 41 14.92 6.38 2.15
C LEU A 41 15.70 7.58 1.63
N THR A 42 15.16 8.80 1.83
CA THR A 42 15.62 9.99 1.08
C THR A 42 16.48 10.96 1.90
N ARG A 43 16.48 10.85 3.23
CA ARG A 43 17.13 11.81 4.14
C ARG A 43 18.18 11.17 5.04
N THR A 44 18.50 9.90 4.85
CA THR A 44 19.52 9.20 5.66
C THR A 44 20.43 8.37 4.75
N ALA A 45 21.69 8.20 5.14
CA ALA A 45 22.63 7.33 4.45
C ALA A 45 22.15 5.86 4.41
N TYR A 46 21.31 5.43 5.36
CA TYR A 46 20.73 4.08 5.38
C TYR A 46 19.86 3.77 4.17
N GLY A 47 19.33 4.80 3.48
CA GLY A 47 18.52 4.64 2.27
C GLY A 47 19.32 4.38 0.99
N GLU A 48 20.62 4.62 0.98
CA GLU A 48 21.45 4.52 -0.24
C GLU A 48 21.36 3.16 -0.93
N PRO A 49 21.45 1.99 -0.26
CA PRO A 49 21.29 0.70 -0.91
C PRO A 49 19.93 0.50 -1.58
N ALA A 50 18.87 1.04 -0.94
CA ALA A 50 17.52 0.97 -1.48
C ALA A 50 17.36 1.89 -2.70
N LEU A 51 17.94 3.09 -2.68
CA LEU A 51 17.97 4.00 -3.82
C LEU A 51 18.74 3.41 -5.00
N ALA A 52 19.90 2.81 -4.75
CA ALA A 52 20.69 2.12 -5.78
C ALA A 52 19.91 0.96 -6.41
N TYR A 53 19.23 0.15 -5.59
CA TYR A 53 18.35 -0.91 -6.06
C TYR A 53 17.21 -0.40 -6.96
N LEU A 54 16.54 0.67 -6.56
CA LEU A 54 15.44 1.29 -7.33
C LEU A 54 15.97 1.89 -8.64
N ALA A 55 17.11 2.59 -8.60
CA ALA A 55 17.77 3.16 -9.79
C ALA A 55 18.17 2.06 -10.78
N GLY A 56 18.72 0.94 -10.32
CA GLY A 56 19.06 -0.22 -11.16
C GLY A 56 17.85 -0.86 -11.85
N ARG A 57 16.61 -0.53 -11.41
CA ARG A 57 15.34 -0.92 -12.04
C ARG A 57 14.71 0.18 -12.87
N GLY A 58 15.40 1.28 -13.11
CA GLY A 58 14.85 2.43 -13.83
C GLY A 58 13.82 3.26 -13.06
N ILE A 59 13.70 3.03 -11.74
CA ILE A 59 12.72 3.74 -10.89
C ILE A 59 13.36 5.03 -10.38
N GLY A 60 13.05 6.14 -11.03
CA GLY A 60 13.57 7.47 -10.72
C GLY A 60 12.87 8.17 -9.56
N LYS A 61 13.39 9.34 -9.18
CA LYS A 61 12.91 10.13 -8.03
C LYS A 61 11.42 10.51 -8.12
N GLU A 62 10.92 10.80 -9.32
CA GLU A 62 9.51 11.16 -9.55
C GLU A 62 8.58 9.99 -9.24
N ILE A 63 8.93 8.79 -9.69
CA ILE A 63 8.19 7.56 -9.40
C ILE A 63 8.26 7.22 -7.92
N ILE A 64 9.44 7.33 -7.30
CA ILE A 64 9.62 7.14 -5.85
C ILE A 64 8.68 8.06 -5.07
N ALA A 65 8.62 9.33 -5.43
CA ALA A 65 7.75 10.32 -4.78
C ALA A 65 6.27 10.05 -5.06
N GLY A 66 5.89 9.76 -6.31
CA GLY A 66 4.51 9.51 -6.74
C GLY A 66 3.88 8.30 -6.03
N PHE A 67 4.61 7.20 -5.93
CA PHE A 67 4.19 6.01 -5.21
C PHE A 67 4.41 6.12 -3.69
N GLY A 68 5.20 7.09 -3.22
CA GLY A 68 5.54 7.26 -1.81
C GLY A 68 6.44 6.16 -1.28
N ILE A 69 7.33 5.62 -2.13
CA ILE A 69 8.25 4.54 -1.79
C ILE A 69 9.17 4.99 -0.65
N GLY A 70 9.42 4.09 0.30
CA GLY A 70 10.25 4.32 1.47
C GLY A 70 11.21 3.18 1.76
N TYR A 71 11.89 3.25 2.89
CA TYR A 71 12.79 2.21 3.36
C TYR A 71 12.59 1.96 4.86
N ALA A 72 12.42 0.71 5.24
CA ALA A 72 12.42 0.27 6.63
C ALA A 72 13.84 -0.08 7.05
N LEU A 73 14.34 0.60 8.06
CA LEU A 73 15.68 0.38 8.60
C LEU A 73 15.87 -1.07 9.08
N ASN A 74 17.10 -1.54 9.06
CA ASN A 74 17.46 -2.81 9.69
C ASN A 74 17.56 -2.62 11.22
N ASN A 75 16.41 -2.37 11.85
CA ASN A 75 16.30 -2.11 13.27
C ASN A 75 14.97 -2.65 13.79
N PHE A 76 14.95 -3.18 15.01
CA PHE A 76 13.77 -3.84 15.56
C PHE A 76 12.68 -2.89 16.05
N THR A 77 13.01 -1.65 16.39
CA THR A 77 12.08 -0.71 17.07
C THR A 77 12.11 0.71 16.49
N ALA A 78 12.78 0.94 15.36
CA ALA A 78 12.96 2.28 14.81
C ALA A 78 11.62 2.96 14.52
N LEU A 79 10.69 2.28 13.85
CA LEU A 79 9.36 2.81 13.55
C LEU A 79 8.54 3.00 14.84
N VAL A 80 8.43 1.93 15.65
CA VAL A 80 7.66 1.96 16.91
C VAL A 80 8.13 3.10 17.80
N SER A 81 9.43 3.23 18.02
CA SER A 81 10.02 4.28 18.85
C SER A 81 9.80 5.68 18.28
N SER A 82 9.94 5.83 16.96
CA SER A 82 9.73 7.12 16.29
C SER A 82 8.27 7.58 16.37
N LEU A 83 7.33 6.67 16.17
CA LEU A 83 5.90 6.99 16.16
C LEU A 83 5.35 7.15 17.58
N ALA A 84 5.88 6.43 18.57
CA ALA A 84 5.55 6.63 19.99
C ALA A 84 5.89 8.07 20.45
N LYS A 85 7.03 8.61 20.03
CA LYS A 85 7.40 10.03 20.30
C LYS A 85 6.42 11.04 19.68
N ARG A 86 5.62 10.61 18.70
CA ARG A 86 4.56 11.42 18.04
C ARG A 86 3.16 11.10 18.59
N GLY A 87 3.07 10.40 19.72
CA GLY A 87 1.81 10.06 20.38
C GLY A 87 1.05 8.88 19.77
N CYS A 88 1.64 8.15 18.80
CA CYS A 88 1.00 6.98 18.26
C CYS A 88 1.15 5.78 19.20
N GLN A 89 0.03 5.23 19.65
CA GLN A 89 0.03 4.08 20.57
C GLN A 89 0.53 2.81 19.86
N PRO A 90 1.38 1.98 20.48
CA PRO A 90 1.90 0.75 19.86
C PRO A 90 0.80 -0.24 19.44
N GLN A 91 -0.32 -0.27 20.17
CA GLN A 91 -1.48 -1.11 19.86
C GLN A 91 -2.14 -0.70 18.52
N VAL A 92 -2.11 0.60 18.17
CA VAL A 92 -2.59 1.09 16.87
C VAL A 92 -1.65 0.63 15.75
N LEU A 93 -0.33 0.64 15.99
CA LEU A 93 0.66 0.12 15.03
C LEU A 93 0.51 -1.38 14.82
N GLU A 94 0.20 -2.14 15.87
CA GLU A 94 -0.11 -3.57 15.76
C GLU A 94 -1.39 -3.80 14.95
N ALA A 95 -2.46 -3.08 15.24
CA ALA A 95 -3.72 -3.15 14.49
C ALA A 95 -3.56 -2.74 13.01
N ALA A 96 -2.63 -1.83 12.72
CA ALA A 96 -2.25 -1.44 11.36
C ALA A 96 -1.33 -2.46 10.66
N GLY A 97 -0.86 -3.50 11.37
CA GLY A 97 0.07 -4.48 10.86
C GLY A 97 1.50 -3.97 10.64
N LEU A 98 1.86 -2.86 11.29
CA LEU A 98 3.19 -2.24 11.24
C LEU A 98 4.12 -2.77 12.33
N ALA A 99 3.55 -3.17 13.47
CA ALA A 99 4.27 -3.73 14.60
C ALA A 99 3.70 -5.09 15.01
N ALA A 100 4.45 -5.82 15.83
CA ALA A 100 3.97 -7.00 16.52
C ALA A 100 4.47 -6.99 17.96
N ARG A 101 3.74 -7.69 18.85
CA ARG A 101 4.10 -7.83 20.25
C ARG A 101 5.07 -9.00 20.44
N GLY A 102 6.23 -8.74 21.04
CA GLY A 102 7.21 -9.74 21.47
C GLY A 102 7.25 -9.89 22.99
N ARG A 103 8.26 -10.60 23.48
CA ARG A 103 8.50 -10.78 24.94
C ARG A 103 8.85 -9.45 25.61
N ASP A 104 9.70 -8.66 24.97
CA ASP A 104 10.27 -7.41 25.50
C ASP A 104 9.54 -6.14 25.04
N GLY A 105 8.33 -6.29 24.47
CA GLY A 105 7.54 -5.18 23.98
C GLY A 105 7.20 -5.28 22.49
N TYR A 106 6.91 -4.14 21.87
CA TYR A 106 6.56 -4.08 20.45
C TYR A 106 7.80 -3.95 19.58
N TYR A 107 7.78 -4.62 18.40
CA TYR A 107 8.82 -4.56 17.40
C TYR A 107 8.26 -4.30 15.99
N ASP A 108 9.10 -3.72 15.12
CA ASP A 108 8.76 -3.39 13.73
C ASP A 108 8.59 -4.65 12.89
N LYS A 109 7.49 -4.80 12.17
CA LYS A 109 7.29 -5.94 11.26
C LYS A 109 8.09 -5.82 9.99
N PHE A 110 8.29 -4.60 9.50
CA PHE A 110 9.11 -4.32 8.31
C PHE A 110 10.49 -3.90 8.75
N ARG A 111 11.53 -4.63 8.31
CA ARG A 111 12.95 -4.35 8.58
C ARG A 111 13.77 -4.69 7.34
N ASN A 112 14.78 -3.86 7.04
CA ASN A 112 15.67 -4.02 5.91
C ASN A 112 14.92 -4.25 4.58
N ARG A 113 13.92 -3.41 4.29
CA ARG A 113 13.03 -3.55 3.12
C ARG A 113 12.75 -2.24 2.44
N VAL A 114 12.72 -2.24 1.12
CA VAL A 114 12.02 -1.20 0.35
C VAL A 114 10.55 -1.32 0.69
N ILE A 115 9.93 -0.21 1.09
CA ILE A 115 8.54 -0.14 1.52
C ILE A 115 7.71 0.55 0.44
N ILE A 116 6.62 -0.09 0.09
CA ILE A 116 5.67 0.37 -0.91
C ILE A 116 4.31 0.53 -0.23
N PRO A 117 3.81 1.78 -0.09
CA PRO A 117 2.48 2.02 0.44
C PRO A 117 1.40 1.42 -0.48
N ILE A 118 0.43 0.74 0.10
CA ILE A 118 -0.74 0.23 -0.61
C ILE A 118 -1.91 1.16 -0.27
N ARG A 119 -2.51 1.76 -1.31
CA ARG A 119 -3.60 2.72 -1.17
C ARG A 119 -4.92 2.13 -1.66
N ASP A 120 -6.01 2.61 -1.07
CA ASP A 120 -7.34 2.38 -1.62
C ASP A 120 -7.62 3.34 -2.81
N ALA A 121 -8.74 3.16 -3.50
CA ALA A 121 -9.13 3.99 -4.63
C ALA A 121 -9.33 5.50 -4.29
N ARG A 122 -9.30 5.86 -3.02
CA ARG A 122 -9.35 7.25 -2.53
C ARG A 122 -7.96 7.80 -2.17
N GLY A 123 -6.90 7.04 -2.40
CA GLY A 123 -5.52 7.42 -2.10
C GLY A 123 -5.12 7.24 -0.63
N ARG A 124 -5.97 6.68 0.25
CA ARG A 124 -5.65 6.47 1.67
C ARG A 124 -4.76 5.24 1.82
N ILE A 125 -3.69 5.33 2.60
CA ILE A 125 -2.80 4.21 2.86
C ILE A 125 -3.50 3.20 3.79
N VAL A 126 -3.75 2.01 3.27
CA VAL A 126 -4.44 0.91 3.98
C VAL A 126 -3.49 -0.19 4.43
N GLY A 127 -2.26 -0.21 3.93
CA GLY A 127 -1.21 -1.17 4.29
C GLY A 127 0.08 -0.90 3.52
N PHE A 128 1.01 -1.83 3.65
CA PHE A 128 2.33 -1.74 3.02
C PHE A 128 2.77 -3.08 2.44
N GLY A 129 3.49 -3.01 1.33
CA GLY A 129 4.35 -4.08 0.85
C GLY A 129 5.81 -3.78 1.20
N GLY A 130 6.57 -4.83 1.49
CA GLY A 130 8.00 -4.69 1.78
C GLY A 130 8.82 -5.71 1.00
N ARG A 131 9.82 -5.25 0.22
CA ARG A 131 10.74 -6.09 -0.55
C ARG A 131 12.12 -6.05 0.06
N VAL A 132 12.73 -7.22 0.34
CA VAL A 132 14.12 -7.29 0.82
C VAL A 132 15.10 -6.85 -0.26
N LEU A 133 16.24 -6.31 0.18
CA LEU A 133 17.36 -5.94 -0.70
C LEU A 133 18.38 -7.08 -0.84
N ASP A 134 18.34 -8.03 0.07
CA ASP A 134 19.21 -9.20 0.14
C ASP A 134 18.45 -10.50 -0.21
N ASN A 135 19.06 -11.66 0.05
CA ASN A 135 18.46 -12.98 -0.18
C ASN A 135 17.61 -13.49 0.98
N SER A 136 17.26 -12.63 1.96
CA SER A 136 16.43 -13.04 3.09
C SER A 136 15.00 -13.37 2.65
N THR A 137 14.37 -14.27 3.40
CA THR A 137 12.98 -14.72 3.14
C THR A 137 12.02 -14.20 4.21
N PRO A 138 10.78 -13.91 3.85
CA PRO A 138 10.21 -13.93 2.50
C PRO A 138 10.70 -12.72 1.67
N LYS A 139 10.91 -12.94 0.36
CA LYS A 139 11.31 -11.87 -0.58
C LYS A 139 10.36 -10.67 -0.54
N TYR A 140 9.06 -10.95 -0.47
CA TYR A 140 8.01 -9.96 -0.29
C TYR A 140 7.24 -10.22 0.99
N LEU A 141 7.03 -9.17 1.77
CA LEU A 141 6.18 -9.17 2.96
C LEU A 141 5.10 -8.11 2.78
N ASN A 142 3.84 -8.47 2.99
CA ASN A 142 2.74 -7.52 2.96
C ASN A 142 2.13 -7.38 4.36
N THR A 143 1.48 -6.26 4.62
CA THR A 143 0.55 -6.13 5.75
C THR A 143 -0.39 -7.33 5.75
N ALA A 144 -0.62 -7.94 6.91
CA ALA A 144 -1.58 -9.04 7.06
C ALA A 144 -3.00 -8.54 6.75
N GLU A 145 -3.86 -9.45 6.30
CA GLU A 145 -5.29 -9.16 6.12
C GLU A 145 -5.90 -8.64 7.43
N THR A 146 -6.65 -7.54 7.32
CA THR A 146 -7.38 -6.93 8.41
C THR A 146 -8.77 -6.52 7.92
N GLN A 147 -9.65 -6.07 8.81
CA GLN A 147 -10.93 -5.51 8.37
C GLN A 147 -10.78 -4.24 7.49
N TRP A 148 -9.60 -3.61 7.48
CA TRP A 148 -9.29 -2.38 6.74
C TRP A 148 -8.38 -2.62 5.53
N PHE A 149 -7.74 -3.78 5.47
CA PHE A 149 -6.84 -4.18 4.39
C PHE A 149 -7.24 -5.56 3.88
N ASN A 150 -7.79 -5.63 2.67
CA ASN A 150 -8.17 -6.87 2.00
C ASN A 150 -7.68 -6.82 0.55
N LYS A 151 -6.67 -7.63 0.23
CA LYS A 151 -6.04 -7.67 -1.10
C LYS A 151 -7.02 -8.02 -2.22
N ARG A 152 -8.02 -8.88 -1.93
CA ARG A 152 -9.03 -9.29 -2.93
C ARG A 152 -9.94 -8.14 -3.37
N ARG A 153 -9.98 -7.04 -2.63
CA ARG A 153 -10.82 -5.86 -2.91
C ARG A 153 -10.01 -4.64 -3.34
N LEU A 154 -8.69 -4.79 -3.45
CA LEU A 154 -7.78 -3.71 -3.77
C LEU A 154 -7.04 -4.03 -5.07
N LEU A 155 -6.75 -3.00 -5.83
CA LEU A 155 -5.79 -3.03 -6.94
C LEU A 155 -4.71 -2.02 -6.61
N PHE A 156 -3.46 -2.48 -6.54
CA PHE A 156 -2.33 -1.60 -6.31
C PHE A 156 -2.19 -0.59 -7.46
N GLY A 157 -1.92 0.65 -7.12
CA GLY A 157 -1.74 1.73 -8.10
C GLY A 157 -3.04 2.28 -8.72
N LEU A 158 -4.21 1.78 -8.30
CA LEU A 158 -5.48 2.24 -8.88
C LEU A 158 -5.75 3.73 -8.63
N ASP A 159 -5.38 4.26 -7.47
CA ASP A 159 -5.47 5.68 -7.13
C ASP A 159 -4.68 6.56 -8.11
N ILE A 160 -3.51 6.10 -8.55
CA ILE A 160 -2.63 6.76 -9.52
C ILE A 160 -3.14 6.56 -10.95
N ALA A 161 -3.47 5.32 -11.32
CA ALA A 161 -3.87 4.93 -12.68
C ALA A 161 -5.28 5.38 -13.09
N LEU A 162 -6.15 5.71 -12.12
CA LEU A 162 -7.57 5.94 -12.35
C LEU A 162 -7.87 6.96 -13.46
N LYS A 163 -7.11 8.05 -13.49
CA LYS A 163 -7.29 9.11 -14.51
C LYS A 163 -6.93 8.62 -15.91
N ALA A 164 -5.82 7.89 -16.04
CA ALA A 164 -5.36 7.33 -17.31
C ALA A 164 -6.29 6.21 -17.80
N ILE A 165 -6.74 5.33 -16.92
CA ILE A 165 -7.72 4.28 -17.23
C ILE A 165 -9.00 4.91 -17.80
N ARG A 166 -9.59 5.90 -17.13
CA ARG A 166 -10.81 6.56 -17.60
C ARG A 166 -10.62 7.31 -18.93
N LYS A 167 -9.45 7.88 -19.16
CA LYS A 167 -9.15 8.60 -20.39
C LYS A 167 -8.96 7.67 -21.59
N SER A 168 -8.31 6.51 -21.38
CA SER A 168 -8.02 5.55 -22.45
C SER A 168 -9.12 4.50 -22.64
N GLY A 169 -10.02 4.30 -21.66
CA GLY A 169 -10.94 3.18 -21.61
C GLY A 169 -10.24 1.83 -21.30
N ARG A 170 -8.94 1.83 -21.01
CA ARG A 170 -8.12 0.63 -20.89
C ARG A 170 -7.41 0.52 -19.56
N ALA A 171 -7.40 -0.68 -18.97
CA ALA A 171 -6.61 -1.00 -17.79
C ALA A 171 -5.64 -2.16 -18.10
N VAL A 172 -4.38 -2.03 -17.69
CA VAL A 172 -3.39 -3.11 -17.73
C VAL A 172 -3.24 -3.68 -16.32
N VAL A 173 -3.39 -4.99 -16.19
CA VAL A 173 -3.29 -5.70 -14.91
C VAL A 173 -2.03 -6.56 -14.91
N VAL A 174 -1.16 -6.36 -13.93
CA VAL A 174 0.05 -7.15 -13.68
C VAL A 174 -0.04 -7.88 -12.35
N GLU A 175 0.90 -8.80 -12.07
CA GLU A 175 0.86 -9.61 -10.86
C GLU A 175 1.30 -8.85 -9.61
N GLY A 176 2.44 -8.16 -9.69
CA GLY A 176 3.09 -7.56 -8.55
C GLY A 176 3.17 -6.02 -8.60
N TYR A 177 3.29 -5.42 -7.44
CA TYR A 177 3.44 -3.97 -7.35
C TYR A 177 4.76 -3.45 -7.93
N MET A 178 5.82 -4.26 -7.95
CA MET A 178 7.08 -3.85 -8.60
C MET A 178 6.93 -3.79 -10.11
N ASP A 179 6.16 -4.70 -10.71
CA ASP A 179 5.88 -4.72 -12.14
C ASP A 179 5.06 -3.49 -12.54
N ALA A 180 4.02 -3.18 -11.76
CA ALA A 180 3.24 -1.97 -11.95
C ALA A 180 4.11 -0.70 -11.86
N ILE A 181 4.95 -0.58 -10.82
CA ILE A 181 5.84 0.57 -10.64
C ILE A 181 6.83 0.69 -11.82
N SER A 182 7.39 -0.43 -12.29
CA SER A 182 8.32 -0.43 -13.43
C SER A 182 7.63 0.01 -14.72
N LEU A 183 6.39 -0.42 -14.97
CA LEU A 183 5.62 0.02 -16.12
C LEU A 183 5.23 1.50 -16.04
N HIS A 184 4.85 1.99 -14.87
CA HIS A 184 4.65 3.44 -14.66
C HIS A 184 5.94 4.23 -14.92
N ALA A 185 7.11 3.71 -14.51
CA ALA A 185 8.40 4.33 -14.81
C ALA A 185 8.71 4.35 -16.31
N ALA A 186 8.16 3.39 -17.07
CA ALA A 186 8.25 3.33 -18.54
C ALA A 186 7.16 4.15 -19.26
N GLY A 187 6.31 4.88 -18.52
CA GLY A 187 5.28 5.77 -19.09
C GLY A 187 3.90 5.12 -19.32
N PHE A 188 3.66 3.92 -18.80
CA PHE A 188 2.34 3.28 -18.86
C PHE A 188 1.51 3.65 -17.63
N ASP A 189 0.73 4.72 -17.72
CA ASP A 189 0.01 5.30 -16.58
C ASP A 189 -1.28 4.55 -16.19
N ASN A 190 -1.75 3.59 -17.00
CA ASN A 190 -3.00 2.86 -16.81
C ASN A 190 -2.80 1.45 -16.23
N VAL A 191 -1.69 1.22 -15.52
CA VAL A 191 -1.31 -0.08 -14.96
C VAL A 191 -1.71 -0.20 -13.49
N VAL A 192 -2.26 -1.37 -13.13
CA VAL A 192 -2.60 -1.77 -11.75
C VAL A 192 -2.10 -3.18 -11.47
N ALA A 193 -1.99 -3.58 -10.19
CA ALA A 193 -1.56 -4.93 -9.83
C ALA A 193 -2.49 -5.63 -8.83
N SER A 194 -2.58 -6.97 -8.94
CA SER A 194 -3.37 -7.84 -8.05
C SER A 194 -2.66 -8.19 -6.72
N MET A 195 -1.36 -7.89 -6.59
CA MET A 195 -0.54 -8.03 -5.38
C MET A 195 -0.31 -9.47 -4.89
N GLY A 196 -0.02 -10.40 -5.79
CA GLY A 196 0.36 -11.78 -5.45
C GLY A 196 -0.81 -12.65 -4.97
N THR A 197 -2.01 -12.33 -5.39
CA THR A 197 -3.21 -13.17 -5.31
C THR A 197 -3.78 -13.39 -6.69
N ALA A 198 -4.47 -14.51 -6.92
CA ALA A 198 -5.26 -14.66 -8.13
C ALA A 198 -6.24 -13.48 -8.27
N PHE A 199 -6.45 -13.02 -9.50
CA PHE A 199 -7.36 -11.92 -9.79
C PHE A 199 -8.77 -12.25 -9.34
N SER A 200 -9.34 -11.46 -8.45
CA SER A 200 -10.60 -11.76 -7.79
C SER A 200 -11.81 -11.21 -8.54
N GLN A 201 -13.00 -11.76 -8.26
CA GLN A 201 -14.25 -11.21 -8.79
C GLN A 201 -14.50 -9.75 -8.34
N GLU A 202 -14.07 -9.40 -7.12
CA GLU A 202 -14.19 -8.03 -6.59
C GLU A 202 -13.31 -7.05 -7.37
N GLN A 203 -12.10 -7.46 -7.72
CA GLN A 203 -11.19 -6.68 -8.58
C GLN A 203 -11.74 -6.55 -10.00
N ALA A 204 -12.30 -7.64 -10.57
CA ALA A 204 -12.96 -7.60 -11.87
C ALA A 204 -14.13 -6.62 -11.90
N LYS A 205 -15.04 -6.70 -10.92
CA LYS A 205 -16.16 -5.75 -10.78
C LYS A 205 -15.72 -4.29 -10.60
N LEU A 206 -14.56 -4.09 -9.98
CA LEU A 206 -14.01 -2.75 -9.82
C LEU A 206 -13.54 -2.19 -11.16
N LEU A 207 -12.77 -2.95 -11.95
CA LEU A 207 -12.28 -2.52 -13.26
C LEU A 207 -13.40 -2.40 -14.30
N GLN A 208 -14.39 -3.28 -14.30
CA GLN A 208 -15.55 -3.23 -15.20
C GLN A 208 -16.31 -1.88 -15.16
N ARG A 209 -16.24 -1.17 -14.04
CA ARG A 209 -16.85 0.16 -13.88
C ARG A 209 -15.96 1.32 -14.35
N LEU A 210 -14.71 1.02 -14.68
CA LEU A 210 -13.67 2.04 -14.90
C LEU A 210 -13.05 1.96 -16.29
N ALA A 211 -13.07 0.77 -16.93
CA ALA A 211 -12.44 0.50 -18.21
C ALA A 211 -13.36 -0.31 -19.11
N ASP A 212 -13.28 -0.06 -20.41
CA ASP A 212 -13.99 -0.83 -21.46
C ASP A 212 -13.20 -2.09 -21.82
N GLU A 213 -11.87 -2.04 -21.69
CA GLU A 213 -10.95 -3.14 -21.99
C GLU A 213 -9.98 -3.36 -20.83
N VAL A 214 -9.76 -4.64 -20.46
CA VAL A 214 -8.77 -5.04 -19.45
C VAL A 214 -7.76 -5.99 -20.08
N ILE A 215 -6.49 -5.60 -20.03
CA ILE A 215 -5.36 -6.35 -20.59
C ILE A 215 -4.58 -6.97 -19.44
N PHE A 216 -4.48 -8.31 -19.43
CA PHE A 216 -3.65 -9.02 -18.46
C PHE A 216 -2.25 -9.22 -19.00
N CYS A 217 -1.26 -8.77 -18.24
CA CYS A 217 0.17 -8.92 -18.53
C CYS A 217 0.82 -9.66 -17.37
N TYR A 218 0.68 -10.99 -17.37
CA TYR A 218 1.17 -11.88 -16.34
C TYR A 218 2.43 -12.62 -16.81
N ASP A 219 3.22 -13.07 -15.83
CA ASP A 219 4.40 -13.88 -16.13
C ASP A 219 3.99 -15.20 -16.81
N SER A 220 4.84 -15.68 -17.73
CA SER A 220 4.55 -16.92 -18.49
C SER A 220 4.82 -18.20 -17.70
N ASP A 221 5.03 -18.10 -16.40
CA ASP A 221 5.26 -19.24 -15.51
C ASP A 221 3.97 -20.02 -15.20
N SER A 222 4.10 -21.12 -14.45
CA SER A 222 2.97 -22.00 -14.11
C SER A 222 1.90 -21.33 -13.24
N ALA A 223 2.22 -20.23 -12.57
CA ALA A 223 1.28 -19.46 -11.75
C ALA A 223 0.48 -18.46 -12.59
N GLY A 224 1.13 -17.77 -13.53
CA GLY A 224 0.50 -16.78 -14.41
C GLY A 224 -0.40 -17.38 -15.50
N ARG A 225 -0.31 -18.70 -15.74
CA ARG A 225 -1.17 -19.44 -16.72
C ARG A 225 -2.45 -20.02 -16.14
N LYS A 226 -2.68 -19.92 -14.84
CA LYS A 226 -3.91 -20.36 -14.14
C LYS A 226 -4.87 -19.20 -13.93
#